data_7a7438e724832a627eaa9166664aec18
#
_entry.id   7a7438e724832a627eaa9166664aec18
#
_cell.length_a   1.000
_cell.length_b   1.000
_cell.length_c   1.000
_cell.angle_alpha   90.00
_cell.angle_beta   90.00
_cell.angle_gamma   90.00
#
_symmetry.space_group_name_H-M   'P 1'
#
loop_
_entity.id
_entity.type
_entity.pdbx_description
1 polymer ?
#
loop_
_entity_poly.entity_id
_entity_poly.type
_entity_poly.pdbx_seq_one_letter_code
_entity_poly.pdbx_strand_id
1 'polypeptide(L)'
;MSHVETETAGQPECWRRAARVAADRADVLPATGERIAVVGCGTSYYMAQAYASLREDSGQGESDAFAASEFPFGRSYDRVVALTRSGTTTEVLDLLTRLRGTARTVAVTADPRTAVMTAADEAVVLDFADERSVVQTRFATTALTLFRAHLGLHTDDVVRDAEAALAGPLPEGLLECTQFSFLGQGWTVGLANEAALKMKEASLSWTESYPAMEYRHGPISIAAAGTATWMFGPAPEGLAEQVRATGARWVESGLDPLADLVRVQRLAIARAAARGLDPDLPRHLTRSVVLDGATAG
;
A
#
# COMPACT_ATOMS: atom_id res chain seq x y z
N MET A 1 24.13 0.94 -2.77
CA MET A 1 22.69 1.27 -2.73
C MET A 1 21.92 0.03 -3.14
N SER A 2 21.03 -0.47 -2.30
CA SER A 2 20.19 -1.62 -2.61
C SER A 2 19.16 -1.31 -3.68
N HIS A 3 18.48 -2.33 -4.21
CA HIS A 3 17.38 -2.10 -5.16
C HIS A 3 16.26 -1.33 -4.49
N VAL A 4 15.84 -1.74 -3.28
CA VAL A 4 14.76 -1.08 -2.54
C VAL A 4 15.07 0.38 -2.21
N GLU A 5 16.32 0.75 -1.93
CA GLU A 5 16.71 2.17 -1.76
C GLU A 5 16.49 2.98 -3.05
N THR A 6 16.96 2.43 -4.19
CA THR A 6 16.81 3.08 -5.50
C THR A 6 15.32 3.20 -5.87
N GLU A 7 14.54 2.18 -5.59
CA GLU A 7 13.11 2.13 -5.89
C GLU A 7 12.32 3.08 -4.99
N THR A 8 12.66 3.15 -3.71
CA THR A 8 12.09 4.14 -2.79
C THR A 8 12.39 5.57 -3.25
N ALA A 9 13.64 5.86 -3.65
CA ALA A 9 14.02 7.17 -4.14
C ALA A 9 13.34 7.56 -5.47
N GLY A 10 12.97 6.59 -6.30
CA GLY A 10 12.34 6.82 -7.61
C GLY A 10 10.83 7.12 -7.56
N GLN A 11 10.20 7.07 -6.39
CA GLN A 11 8.74 7.21 -6.26
C GLN A 11 8.19 8.53 -6.79
N PRO A 12 8.77 9.72 -6.50
CA PRO A 12 8.20 10.98 -6.97
C PRO A 12 8.04 11.05 -8.49
N GLU A 13 9.02 10.56 -9.23
CA GLU A 13 8.95 10.54 -10.70
C GLU A 13 7.89 9.55 -11.20
N CYS A 14 7.78 8.38 -10.57
CA CYS A 14 6.74 7.41 -10.89
C CYS A 14 5.35 7.98 -10.63
N TRP A 15 5.16 8.76 -9.57
CA TRP A 15 3.87 9.38 -9.23
C TRP A 15 3.48 10.46 -10.26
N ARG A 16 4.42 11.29 -10.75
CA ARG A 16 4.15 12.22 -11.85
C ARG A 16 3.69 11.51 -13.11
N ARG A 17 4.31 10.37 -13.43
CA ARG A 17 3.93 9.56 -14.60
C ARG A 17 2.55 8.92 -14.41
N ALA A 18 2.26 8.41 -13.21
CA ALA A 18 0.96 7.80 -12.88
C ALA A 18 -0.20 8.78 -13.07
N ALA A 19 -0.03 10.04 -12.69
CA ALA A 19 -1.05 11.07 -12.90
C ALA A 19 -1.39 11.26 -14.39
N ARG A 20 -0.40 11.19 -15.29
CA ARG A 20 -0.64 11.23 -16.74
C ARG A 20 -1.36 9.97 -17.25
N VAL A 21 -0.92 8.79 -16.79
CA VAL A 21 -1.56 7.52 -17.16
C VAL A 21 -3.03 7.49 -16.70
N ALA A 22 -3.37 8.08 -15.56
CA ALA A 22 -4.76 8.18 -15.09
C ALA A 22 -5.66 8.91 -16.08
N ALA A 23 -5.18 9.99 -16.69
CA ALA A 23 -5.91 10.73 -17.71
C ALA A 23 -6.01 9.92 -19.03
N ASP A 24 -4.93 9.30 -19.46
CA ASP A 24 -4.86 8.53 -20.71
C ASP A 24 -5.68 7.23 -20.68
N ARG A 25 -5.95 6.69 -19.50
CA ARG A 25 -6.66 5.42 -19.28
C ARG A 25 -7.93 5.56 -18.44
N ALA A 26 -8.51 6.75 -18.43
CA ALA A 26 -9.74 7.04 -17.66
C ALA A 26 -10.93 6.16 -18.07
N ASP A 27 -10.98 5.70 -19.33
CA ASP A 27 -11.99 4.82 -19.89
C ASP A 27 -11.93 3.37 -19.31
N VAL A 28 -10.74 2.96 -18.87
CA VAL A 28 -10.50 1.63 -18.28
C VAL A 28 -10.72 1.62 -16.78
N LEU A 29 -10.44 2.74 -16.12
CA LEU A 29 -10.59 2.89 -14.66
C LEU A 29 -12.08 2.98 -14.27
N PRO A 30 -12.44 2.69 -13.00
CA PRO A 30 -13.84 2.67 -12.56
C PRO A 30 -14.56 4.01 -12.78
N ALA A 31 -15.74 3.97 -13.40
CA ALA A 31 -16.58 5.16 -13.58
C ALA A 31 -17.30 5.55 -12.28
N THR A 32 -17.73 6.82 -12.21
CA THR A 32 -18.59 7.32 -11.13
C THR A 32 -19.90 6.53 -11.09
N GLY A 33 -20.30 6.11 -9.89
CA GLY A 33 -21.53 5.34 -9.64
C GLY A 33 -21.38 3.83 -9.80
N GLU A 34 -20.30 3.30 -10.40
CA GLU A 34 -20.05 1.86 -10.41
C GLU A 34 -19.84 1.34 -8.99
N ARG A 35 -20.43 0.19 -8.69
CA ARG A 35 -20.10 -0.62 -7.52
C ARG A 35 -18.89 -1.49 -7.85
N ILE A 36 -17.79 -1.31 -7.12
CA ILE A 36 -16.54 -1.98 -7.44
C ILE A 36 -16.00 -2.82 -6.30
N ALA A 37 -15.22 -3.85 -6.65
CA ALA A 37 -14.29 -4.48 -5.73
C ALA A 37 -12.86 -4.21 -6.19
N VAL A 38 -11.98 -3.91 -5.23
CA VAL A 38 -10.54 -3.77 -5.48
C VAL A 38 -9.83 -4.91 -4.77
N VAL A 39 -9.02 -5.68 -5.49
CA VAL A 39 -8.40 -6.88 -4.94
C VAL A 39 -6.89 -6.88 -5.11
N GLY A 40 -6.20 -7.52 -4.20
CA GLY A 40 -4.75 -7.69 -4.24
C GLY A 40 -4.27 -8.64 -3.17
N CYS A 41 -2.96 -8.87 -3.10
CA CYS A 41 -2.31 -9.65 -2.06
C CYS A 41 -1.24 -8.81 -1.37
N GLY A 42 -1.09 -8.94 -0.04
CA GLY A 42 -0.11 -8.19 0.75
C GLY A 42 -0.20 -6.67 0.53
N THR A 43 0.90 -6.04 0.12
CA THR A 43 0.99 -4.62 -0.20
C THR A 43 -0.12 -4.14 -1.15
N SER A 44 -0.41 -4.90 -2.20
CA SER A 44 -1.47 -4.57 -3.15
C SER A 44 -2.86 -4.57 -2.50
N TYR A 45 -3.12 -5.45 -1.55
CA TYR A 45 -4.37 -5.44 -0.79
C TYR A 45 -4.48 -4.18 0.10
N TYR A 46 -3.41 -3.75 0.75
CA TYR A 46 -3.45 -2.54 1.57
C TYR A 46 -3.64 -1.27 0.73
N MET A 47 -3.08 -1.22 -0.48
CA MET A 47 -3.39 -0.14 -1.42
C MET A 47 -4.84 -0.22 -1.94
N ALA A 48 -5.39 -1.42 -2.11
CA ALA A 48 -6.79 -1.61 -2.42
C ALA A 48 -7.72 -1.06 -1.32
N GLN A 49 -7.39 -1.30 -0.04
CA GLN A 49 -8.11 -0.72 1.09
C GLN A 49 -8.08 0.82 1.07
N ALA A 50 -6.90 1.39 0.85
CA ALA A 50 -6.76 2.85 0.78
C ALA A 50 -7.58 3.43 -0.37
N TYR A 51 -7.54 2.84 -1.56
CA TYR A 51 -8.28 3.31 -2.72
C TYR A 51 -9.79 3.17 -2.54
N ALA A 52 -10.28 2.04 -2.05
CA ALA A 52 -11.71 1.81 -1.83
C ALA A 52 -12.30 2.89 -0.91
N SER A 53 -11.63 3.17 0.22
CA SER A 53 -12.05 4.24 1.14
C SER A 53 -12.00 5.62 0.49
N LEU A 54 -10.92 5.98 -0.23
CA LEU A 54 -10.82 7.27 -0.94
C LEU A 54 -11.93 7.45 -1.97
N ARG A 55 -12.29 6.39 -2.69
CA ARG A 55 -13.31 6.45 -3.73
C ARG A 55 -14.70 6.70 -3.13
N GLU A 56 -15.03 6.04 -2.03
CA GLU A 56 -16.29 6.28 -1.30
C GLU A 56 -16.33 7.69 -0.70
N ASP A 57 -15.27 8.11 -0.03
CA ASP A 57 -15.14 9.45 0.55
C ASP A 57 -15.28 10.55 -0.52
N SER A 58 -14.87 10.26 -1.76
CA SER A 58 -15.02 11.14 -2.93
C SER A 58 -16.41 11.06 -3.59
N GLY A 59 -17.33 10.25 -3.06
CA GLY A 59 -18.68 10.10 -3.60
C GLY A 59 -18.74 9.41 -4.97
N GLN A 60 -17.70 8.62 -5.33
CA GLN A 60 -17.59 8.00 -6.65
C GLN A 60 -18.31 6.64 -6.77
N GLY A 61 -18.85 6.12 -5.69
CA GLY A 61 -19.63 4.89 -5.65
C GLY A 61 -19.12 3.88 -4.64
N GLU A 62 -19.94 2.86 -4.37
CA GLU A 62 -19.68 1.80 -3.40
C GLU A 62 -18.42 1.01 -3.79
N SER A 63 -17.51 0.80 -2.83
CA SER A 63 -16.19 0.23 -3.10
C SER A 63 -15.75 -0.68 -1.97
N ASP A 64 -15.61 -1.97 -2.26
CA ASP A 64 -15.09 -2.96 -1.33
C ASP A 64 -13.62 -3.29 -1.64
N ALA A 65 -12.83 -3.64 -0.62
CA ALA A 65 -11.47 -4.14 -0.79
C ALA A 65 -11.32 -5.54 -0.19
N PHE A 66 -10.69 -6.46 -0.93
CA PHE A 66 -10.45 -7.84 -0.47
C PHE A 66 -9.04 -8.31 -0.76
N ALA A 67 -8.49 -9.15 0.12
CA ALA A 67 -7.45 -10.06 -0.30
C ALA A 67 -8.00 -10.96 -1.42
N ALA A 68 -7.22 -11.25 -2.45
CA ALA A 68 -7.73 -11.99 -3.61
C ALA A 68 -8.29 -13.37 -3.23
N SER A 69 -7.70 -14.03 -2.23
CA SER A 69 -8.16 -15.31 -1.67
C SER A 69 -9.50 -15.23 -0.93
N GLU A 70 -9.88 -14.03 -0.45
CA GLU A 70 -11.06 -13.82 0.40
C GLU A 70 -12.22 -13.15 -0.36
N PHE A 71 -12.18 -13.17 -1.69
CA PHE A 71 -13.21 -12.53 -2.50
C PHE A 71 -14.59 -13.22 -2.35
N PRO A 72 -15.65 -12.44 -2.02
CA PRO A 72 -16.99 -13.00 -1.78
C PRO A 72 -17.74 -13.21 -3.11
N PHE A 73 -17.63 -14.38 -3.72
CA PHE A 73 -18.28 -14.69 -5.02
C PHE A 73 -19.82 -14.61 -5.01
N GLY A 74 -20.45 -14.50 -3.85
CA GLY A 74 -21.90 -14.27 -3.72
C GLY A 74 -22.35 -12.82 -3.89
N ARG A 75 -21.39 -11.87 -4.04
CA ARG A 75 -21.69 -10.45 -4.28
C ARG A 75 -21.53 -10.10 -5.75
N SER A 76 -22.33 -9.15 -6.22
CA SER A 76 -22.22 -8.61 -7.58
C SER A 76 -21.51 -7.27 -7.59
N TYR A 77 -20.60 -7.08 -8.53
CA TYR A 77 -19.88 -5.85 -8.79
C TYR A 77 -19.93 -5.51 -10.28
N ASP A 78 -20.03 -4.22 -10.58
CA ASP A 78 -19.96 -3.74 -11.97
C ASP A 78 -18.55 -3.93 -12.53
N ARG A 79 -17.53 -3.76 -11.65
CA ARG A 79 -16.12 -3.90 -12.01
C ARG A 79 -15.29 -4.45 -10.85
N VAL A 80 -14.32 -5.29 -11.18
CA VAL A 80 -13.29 -5.76 -10.23
C VAL A 80 -11.93 -5.27 -10.70
N VAL A 81 -11.23 -4.52 -9.85
CA VAL A 81 -9.89 -4.00 -10.11
C VAL A 81 -8.88 -4.85 -9.36
N ALA A 82 -8.00 -5.53 -10.08
CA ALA A 82 -6.95 -6.38 -9.51
C ALA A 82 -5.60 -5.65 -9.53
N LEU A 83 -5.02 -5.40 -8.34
CA LEU A 83 -3.67 -4.87 -8.19
C LEU A 83 -2.68 -6.02 -8.07
N THR A 84 -1.71 -6.09 -9.00
CA THR A 84 -0.68 -7.12 -8.97
C THR A 84 0.58 -6.66 -9.68
N ARG A 85 1.65 -6.35 -8.92
CA ARG A 85 2.93 -5.89 -9.50
C ARG A 85 3.47 -6.91 -10.51
N SER A 86 3.57 -8.15 -10.10
CA SER A 86 4.18 -9.23 -10.89
C SER A 86 3.29 -9.75 -12.02
N GLY A 87 1.97 -9.61 -11.89
CA GLY A 87 1.02 -10.20 -12.82
C GLY A 87 1.00 -11.74 -12.84
N THR A 88 1.61 -12.41 -11.84
CA THR A 88 1.78 -13.86 -11.77
C THR A 88 1.30 -14.49 -10.46
N THR A 89 0.76 -13.69 -9.53
CA THR A 89 0.26 -14.18 -8.24
C THR A 89 -0.92 -15.12 -8.45
N THR A 90 -0.80 -16.35 -7.97
CA THR A 90 -1.80 -17.42 -8.20
C THR A 90 -3.20 -16.99 -7.80
N GLU A 91 -3.38 -16.47 -6.58
CA GLU A 91 -4.69 -16.09 -6.04
C GLU A 91 -5.39 -15.02 -6.91
N VAL A 92 -4.62 -14.10 -7.50
CA VAL A 92 -5.15 -13.07 -8.40
C VAL A 92 -5.58 -13.68 -9.73
N LEU A 93 -4.76 -14.57 -10.32
CA LEU A 93 -5.06 -15.22 -11.59
C LEU A 93 -6.28 -16.14 -11.47
N ASP A 94 -6.37 -16.91 -10.40
CA ASP A 94 -7.51 -17.79 -10.10
C ASP A 94 -8.79 -16.99 -9.93
N LEU A 95 -8.74 -15.88 -9.19
CA LEU A 95 -9.87 -14.98 -9.02
C LEU A 95 -10.35 -14.42 -10.36
N LEU A 96 -9.45 -13.86 -11.17
CA LEU A 96 -9.79 -13.31 -12.49
C LEU A 96 -10.39 -14.38 -13.41
N THR A 97 -9.85 -15.58 -13.37
CA THR A 97 -10.38 -16.72 -14.14
C THR A 97 -11.81 -17.06 -13.73
N ARG A 98 -12.10 -17.09 -12.44
CA ARG A 98 -13.46 -17.37 -11.91
C ARG A 98 -14.45 -16.23 -12.17
N LEU A 99 -13.99 -15.00 -12.31
CA LEU A 99 -14.84 -13.82 -12.59
C LEU A 99 -15.15 -13.65 -14.08
N ARG A 100 -14.51 -14.42 -14.96
CA ARG A 100 -14.69 -14.29 -16.40
C ARG A 100 -16.16 -14.40 -16.81
N GLY A 101 -16.68 -13.35 -17.45
CA GLY A 101 -18.08 -13.28 -17.89
C GLY A 101 -19.09 -12.94 -16.78
N THR A 102 -18.66 -12.69 -15.54
CA THR A 102 -19.56 -12.31 -14.42
C THR A 102 -19.40 -10.87 -13.97
N ALA A 103 -18.23 -10.30 -14.12
CA ALA A 103 -17.94 -8.88 -13.85
C ALA A 103 -16.87 -8.40 -14.84
N ARG A 104 -16.87 -7.11 -15.16
CA ARG A 104 -15.77 -6.49 -15.92
C ARG A 104 -14.53 -6.45 -15.04
N THR A 105 -13.39 -6.92 -15.56
CA THR A 105 -12.15 -7.00 -14.79
C THR A 105 -11.07 -6.10 -15.36
N VAL A 106 -10.35 -5.41 -14.48
CA VAL A 106 -9.22 -4.53 -14.84
C VAL A 106 -8.02 -4.90 -13.99
N ALA A 107 -6.89 -5.21 -14.60
CA ALA A 107 -5.64 -5.40 -13.90
C ALA A 107 -4.82 -4.10 -13.89
N VAL A 108 -4.24 -3.75 -12.75
CA VAL A 108 -3.16 -2.75 -12.65
C VAL A 108 -1.88 -3.51 -12.33
N THR A 109 -0.91 -3.48 -13.26
CA THR A 109 0.30 -4.30 -13.18
C THR A 109 1.54 -3.54 -13.63
N ALA A 110 2.73 -4.04 -13.26
CA ALA A 110 4.00 -3.48 -13.73
C ALA A 110 4.61 -4.25 -14.92
N ASP A 111 4.31 -5.55 -15.08
CA ASP A 111 4.89 -6.34 -16.15
C ASP A 111 3.84 -6.72 -17.22
N PRO A 112 3.92 -6.13 -18.42
CA PRO A 112 2.97 -6.40 -19.50
C PRO A 112 3.16 -7.76 -20.18
N ARG A 113 4.13 -8.57 -19.76
CA ARG A 113 4.47 -9.86 -20.38
C ARG A 113 3.93 -11.05 -19.60
N THR A 114 3.11 -10.82 -18.59
CA THR A 114 2.68 -11.85 -17.64
C THR A 114 1.23 -12.28 -17.84
N ALA A 115 0.84 -13.37 -17.19
CA ALA A 115 -0.44 -14.03 -17.39
C ALA A 115 -1.64 -13.12 -17.08
N VAL A 116 -1.50 -12.13 -16.20
CA VAL A 116 -2.58 -11.21 -15.86
C VAL A 116 -3.12 -10.43 -17.06
N MET A 117 -2.28 -10.17 -18.08
CA MET A 117 -2.67 -9.46 -19.31
C MET A 117 -3.72 -10.19 -20.15
N THR A 118 -3.85 -11.49 -19.96
CA THR A 118 -4.86 -12.33 -20.63
C THR A 118 -5.93 -12.86 -19.68
N ALA A 119 -5.71 -12.71 -18.37
CA ALA A 119 -6.65 -13.13 -17.34
C ALA A 119 -7.72 -12.05 -17.08
N ALA A 120 -7.35 -10.78 -17.13
CA ALA A 120 -8.28 -9.65 -17.03
C ALA A 120 -8.82 -9.24 -18.40
N ASP A 121 -10.00 -8.59 -18.42
CA ASP A 121 -10.59 -8.06 -19.66
C ASP A 121 -9.79 -6.86 -20.17
N GLU A 122 -9.23 -6.04 -19.26
CA GLU A 122 -8.44 -4.86 -19.57
C GLU A 122 -7.27 -4.72 -18.58
N ALA A 123 -6.26 -3.94 -18.95
CA ALA A 123 -5.12 -3.69 -18.08
C ALA A 123 -4.60 -2.26 -18.18
N VAL A 124 -4.16 -1.73 -17.04
CA VAL A 124 -3.34 -0.52 -16.93
C VAL A 124 -1.93 -0.93 -16.53
N VAL A 125 -0.96 -0.62 -17.38
CA VAL A 125 0.44 -1.03 -17.18
C VAL A 125 1.25 0.14 -16.66
N LEU A 126 1.91 -0.07 -15.54
CA LEU A 126 2.82 0.87 -14.87
C LEU A 126 4.26 0.32 -14.90
N ASP A 127 4.76 -0.01 -16.09
CA ASP A 127 6.07 -0.65 -16.30
C ASP A 127 7.24 0.17 -15.74
N PHE A 128 7.11 1.48 -15.77
CA PHE A 128 8.08 2.42 -15.19
C PHE A 128 8.18 2.34 -13.66
N ALA A 129 7.20 1.72 -13.02
CA ALA A 129 7.16 1.50 -11.58
C ALA A 129 7.52 0.07 -11.19
N ASP A 130 7.96 -0.77 -12.14
CA ASP A 130 8.40 -2.13 -11.81
C ASP A 130 9.62 -2.13 -10.89
N GLU A 131 9.74 -3.18 -10.08
CA GLU A 131 10.72 -3.30 -9.01
C GLU A 131 11.49 -4.61 -9.12
N ARG A 132 12.77 -4.54 -8.80
CA ARG A 132 13.66 -5.71 -8.69
C ARG A 132 13.63 -6.30 -7.30
N SER A 133 13.46 -5.46 -6.27
CA SER A 133 13.33 -5.92 -4.89
C SER A 133 12.08 -6.78 -4.70
N VAL A 134 12.15 -7.70 -3.76
CA VAL A 134 10.98 -8.49 -3.32
C VAL A 134 10.03 -7.56 -2.55
N VAL A 135 10.56 -6.75 -1.68
CA VAL A 135 9.83 -5.75 -0.89
C VAL A 135 9.26 -4.68 -1.82
N GLN A 136 7.96 -4.58 -1.92
CA GLN A 136 7.30 -3.57 -2.75
C GLN A 136 7.32 -2.20 -2.10
N THR A 137 7.68 -1.18 -2.87
CA THR A 137 7.62 0.23 -2.46
C THR A 137 6.98 1.08 -3.53
N ARG A 138 7.65 1.20 -4.66
CA ARG A 138 7.35 2.12 -5.76
C ARG A 138 6.08 1.77 -6.53
N PHE A 139 5.88 0.50 -6.90
CA PHE A 139 4.69 0.09 -7.66
C PHE A 139 3.41 0.39 -6.88
N ALA A 140 3.36 -0.01 -5.62
CA ALA A 140 2.17 0.11 -4.78
C ALA A 140 1.72 1.57 -4.62
N THR A 141 2.65 2.44 -4.25
CA THR A 141 2.37 3.87 -4.08
C THR A 141 2.04 4.57 -5.40
N THR A 142 2.66 4.12 -6.51
CA THR A 142 2.36 4.59 -7.86
C THR A 142 0.94 4.19 -8.29
N ALA A 143 0.49 2.98 -7.98
CA ALA A 143 -0.88 2.54 -8.24
C ALA A 143 -1.90 3.37 -7.44
N LEU A 144 -1.61 3.64 -6.16
CA LEU A 144 -2.49 4.51 -5.36
C LEU A 144 -2.50 5.95 -5.89
N THR A 145 -1.37 6.47 -6.38
CA THR A 145 -1.31 7.79 -7.02
C THR A 145 -2.11 7.83 -8.34
N LEU A 146 -2.05 6.78 -9.16
CA LEU A 146 -2.90 6.61 -10.34
C LEU A 146 -4.38 6.78 -9.98
N PHE A 147 -4.82 6.08 -8.94
CA PHE A 147 -6.21 6.14 -8.48
C PHE A 147 -6.58 7.50 -7.90
N ARG A 148 -5.69 8.11 -7.11
CA ARG A 148 -5.91 9.46 -6.59
C ARG A 148 -6.07 10.48 -7.72
N ALA A 149 -5.22 10.42 -8.75
CA ALA A 149 -5.34 11.29 -9.92
C ALA A 149 -6.65 11.06 -10.68
N HIS A 150 -7.07 9.79 -10.84
CA HIS A 150 -8.34 9.45 -11.48
C HIS A 150 -9.56 9.99 -10.70
N LEU A 151 -9.48 10.05 -9.37
CA LEU A 151 -10.49 10.68 -8.52
C LEU A 151 -10.45 12.21 -8.54
N GLY A 152 -9.54 12.82 -9.31
CA GLY A 152 -9.38 14.27 -9.38
C GLY A 152 -8.67 14.88 -8.17
N LEU A 153 -8.01 14.08 -7.34
CA LEU A 153 -7.23 14.57 -6.21
C LEU A 153 -5.88 15.12 -6.69
N HIS A 154 -5.46 16.25 -6.12
CA HIS A 154 -4.21 16.89 -6.50
C HIS A 154 -3.00 15.99 -6.21
N THR A 155 -2.14 15.79 -7.21
CA THR A 155 -0.94 14.93 -7.11
C THR A 155 0.36 15.71 -6.97
N ASP A 156 0.40 16.99 -7.40
CA ASP A 156 1.63 17.80 -7.36
C ASP A 156 2.12 18.06 -5.93
N ASP A 157 1.22 18.32 -4.99
CA ASP A 157 1.55 18.51 -3.58
C ASP A 157 2.08 17.20 -2.97
N VAL A 158 1.49 16.08 -3.31
CA VAL A 158 1.91 14.75 -2.86
C VAL A 158 3.33 14.43 -3.34
N VAL A 159 3.64 14.77 -4.58
CA VAL A 159 4.98 14.57 -5.17
C VAL A 159 6.01 15.44 -4.47
N ARG A 160 5.70 16.72 -4.22
CA ARG A 160 6.59 17.63 -3.48
C ARG A 160 6.82 17.13 -2.06
N ASP A 161 5.80 16.65 -1.38
CA ASP A 161 5.91 16.08 -0.04
C ASP A 161 6.75 14.79 -0.03
N ALA A 162 6.67 13.96 -1.08
CA ALA A 162 7.54 12.79 -1.22
C ALA A 162 9.01 13.17 -1.41
N GLU A 163 9.30 14.22 -2.18
CA GLU A 163 10.65 14.77 -2.31
C GLU A 163 11.17 15.27 -0.96
N ALA A 164 10.34 15.95 -0.18
CA ALA A 164 10.66 16.37 1.17
C ALA A 164 10.86 15.18 2.12
N ALA A 165 10.03 14.14 2.01
CA ALA A 165 10.18 12.90 2.77
C ALA A 165 11.49 12.16 2.47
N LEU A 166 11.95 12.21 1.21
CA LEU A 166 13.23 11.63 0.80
C LEU A 166 14.44 12.44 1.30
N ALA A 167 14.36 13.77 1.26
CA ALA A 167 15.45 14.66 1.63
C ALA A 167 15.57 14.86 3.16
N GLY A 168 14.46 14.81 3.89
CA GLY A 168 14.42 15.09 5.31
C GLY A 168 15.08 14.02 6.18
N PRO A 169 15.45 14.35 7.43
CA PRO A 169 15.95 13.36 8.36
C PRO A 169 14.83 12.38 8.79
N LEU A 170 15.21 11.18 9.16
CA LEU A 170 14.32 10.29 9.91
C LEU A 170 14.12 10.81 11.34
N PRO A 171 12.94 10.60 11.95
CA PRO A 171 12.73 11.00 13.34
C PRO A 171 13.73 10.30 14.26
N GLU A 172 14.25 11.05 15.24
CA GLU A 172 15.28 10.56 16.15
C GLU A 172 14.79 9.41 17.04
N GLY A 173 15.68 8.49 17.36
CA GLY A 173 15.46 7.39 18.32
C GLY A 173 14.52 6.29 17.83
N LEU A 174 14.18 6.25 16.52
CA LEU A 174 13.36 5.17 15.97
C LEU A 174 14.16 3.91 15.62
N LEU A 175 15.46 4.06 15.40
CA LEU A 175 16.31 2.89 15.10
C LEU A 175 16.40 1.93 16.29
N GLU A 176 16.31 2.44 17.51
CA GLU A 176 16.42 1.69 18.76
C GLU A 176 15.07 1.12 19.23
N CYS A 177 13.94 1.59 18.68
CA CYS A 177 12.63 1.10 19.10
C CYS A 177 12.49 -0.40 18.80
N THR A 178 11.92 -1.13 19.74
CA THR A 178 11.73 -2.59 19.63
C THR A 178 10.40 -2.96 18.98
N GLN A 179 9.41 -2.07 19.02
CA GLN A 179 8.07 -2.27 18.53
C GLN A 179 7.51 -0.99 17.91
N PHE A 180 6.67 -1.15 16.89
CA PHE A 180 5.98 -0.05 16.21
C PHE A 180 4.49 -0.36 16.08
N SER A 181 3.66 0.64 16.39
CA SER A 181 2.24 0.64 16.07
C SER A 181 1.97 1.74 15.04
N PHE A 182 1.36 1.36 13.91
CA PHE A 182 1.00 2.29 12.84
C PHE A 182 -0.50 2.55 12.87
N LEU A 183 -0.89 3.82 12.84
CA LEU A 183 -2.28 4.24 12.98
C LEU A 183 -2.73 5.03 11.76
N GLY A 184 -4.01 4.87 11.40
CA GLY A 184 -4.64 5.63 10.33
C GLY A 184 -6.13 5.86 10.59
N GLN A 185 -6.74 6.75 9.80
CA GLN A 185 -8.20 6.95 9.75
C GLN A 185 -8.67 6.96 8.31
N GLY A 186 -9.87 6.42 8.04
CA GLY A 186 -10.38 6.30 6.69
C GLY A 186 -9.36 5.61 5.78
N TRP A 187 -9.05 6.21 4.64
CA TRP A 187 -8.13 5.64 3.67
C TRP A 187 -6.70 5.41 4.19
N THR A 188 -6.26 6.16 5.20
CA THR A 188 -4.90 6.02 5.74
C THR A 188 -4.73 4.77 6.61
N VAL A 189 -5.80 4.05 6.95
CA VAL A 189 -5.71 2.71 7.57
C VAL A 189 -4.97 1.75 6.65
N GLY A 190 -5.22 1.80 5.33
CA GLY A 190 -4.47 1.02 4.35
C GLY A 190 -2.96 1.33 4.36
N LEU A 191 -2.59 2.61 4.55
CA LEU A 191 -1.18 3.01 4.68
C LEU A 191 -0.55 2.53 5.99
N ALA A 192 -1.31 2.54 7.09
CA ALA A 192 -0.85 2.00 8.37
C ALA A 192 -0.56 0.49 8.27
N ASN A 193 -1.45 -0.25 7.60
CA ASN A 193 -1.26 -1.67 7.33
C ASN A 193 -0.01 -1.92 6.48
N GLU A 194 0.18 -1.14 5.43
CA GLU A 194 1.33 -1.22 4.54
C GLU A 194 2.65 -0.88 5.27
N ALA A 195 2.66 0.16 6.08
CA ALA A 195 3.81 0.55 6.89
C ALA A 195 4.24 -0.59 7.83
N ALA A 196 3.26 -1.22 8.50
CA ALA A 196 3.51 -2.37 9.36
C ALA A 196 4.12 -3.54 8.58
N LEU A 197 3.63 -3.81 7.36
CA LEU A 197 4.17 -4.86 6.49
C LEU A 197 5.61 -4.54 6.06
N LYS A 198 5.89 -3.33 5.59
CA LYS A 198 7.25 -2.93 5.15
C LYS A 198 8.29 -3.11 6.24
N MET A 199 7.95 -2.74 7.46
CA MET A 199 8.84 -2.89 8.60
C MET A 199 9.09 -4.36 8.96
N LYS A 200 8.08 -5.23 8.81
CA LYS A 200 8.23 -6.68 8.99
C LYS A 200 9.16 -7.27 7.92
N GLU A 201 8.87 -6.99 6.65
CA GLU A 201 9.58 -7.57 5.51
C GLU A 201 11.04 -7.14 5.46
N ALA A 202 11.31 -5.84 5.47
CA ALA A 202 12.65 -5.32 5.26
C ALA A 202 13.54 -5.44 6.51
N SER A 203 13.00 -5.25 7.72
CA SER A 203 13.81 -5.11 8.93
C SER A 203 13.49 -6.10 10.05
N LEU A 204 12.57 -7.06 9.82
CA LEU A 204 12.13 -8.04 10.82
C LEU A 204 11.68 -7.38 12.14
N SER A 205 11.08 -6.20 12.03
CA SER A 205 10.58 -5.47 13.20
C SER A 205 9.23 -6.03 13.65
N TRP A 206 9.01 -6.04 14.96
CA TRP A 206 7.67 -6.32 15.50
C TRP A 206 6.77 -5.10 15.29
N THR A 207 5.69 -5.28 14.55
CA THR A 207 4.82 -4.17 14.15
C THR A 207 3.35 -4.57 14.15
N GLU A 208 2.50 -3.59 14.47
CA GLU A 208 1.05 -3.68 14.45
C GLU A 208 0.47 -2.48 13.71
N SER A 209 -0.79 -2.56 13.31
CA SER A 209 -1.51 -1.48 12.64
C SER A 209 -2.97 -1.47 13.05
N TYR A 210 -3.55 -0.27 13.21
CA TYR A 210 -4.91 -0.11 13.69
C TYR A 210 -5.59 1.14 13.10
N PRO A 211 -6.92 1.15 12.97
CA PRO A 211 -7.67 2.40 12.95
C PRO A 211 -7.36 3.18 14.23
N ALA A 212 -7.10 4.50 14.10
CA ALA A 212 -6.54 5.29 15.20
C ALA A 212 -7.42 5.30 16.47
N MET A 213 -8.76 5.30 16.32
CA MET A 213 -9.65 5.23 17.47
C MET A 213 -9.63 3.87 18.15
N GLU A 214 -9.50 2.77 17.37
CA GLU A 214 -9.43 1.42 17.90
C GLU A 214 -8.17 1.17 18.72
N TYR A 215 -7.12 1.97 18.53
CA TYR A 215 -5.93 1.89 19.37
C TYR A 215 -6.21 2.11 20.86
N ARG A 216 -7.23 2.91 21.18
CA ARG A 216 -7.70 3.16 22.55
C ARG A 216 -8.43 1.98 23.18
N HIS A 217 -8.92 1.05 22.36
CA HIS A 217 -9.76 -0.08 22.81
C HIS A 217 -8.95 -1.34 23.15
N GLY A 218 -7.70 -1.18 23.57
CA GLY A 218 -6.84 -2.28 24.03
C GLY A 218 -5.40 -2.15 23.57
N PRO A 219 -5.10 -1.97 22.27
CA PRO A 219 -3.73 -1.98 21.74
C PRO A 219 -2.76 -0.99 22.40
N ILE A 220 -3.25 0.15 22.86
CA ILE A 220 -2.43 1.15 23.59
C ILE A 220 -1.79 0.56 24.87
N SER A 221 -2.30 -0.54 25.40
CA SER A 221 -1.78 -1.18 26.64
C SER A 221 -0.34 -1.68 26.50
N ILE A 222 0.15 -1.92 25.28
CA ILE A 222 1.53 -2.35 25.02
C ILE A 222 2.47 -1.19 24.72
N ALA A 223 1.95 0.03 24.63
CA ALA A 223 2.77 1.21 24.42
C ALA A 223 3.61 1.51 25.67
N ALA A 224 4.91 1.71 25.51
CA ALA A 224 5.86 1.89 26.60
C ALA A 224 7.13 2.60 26.10
N ALA A 225 8.02 2.96 27.02
CA ALA A 225 9.35 3.42 26.67
C ALA A 225 10.07 2.39 25.78
N GLY A 226 10.70 2.85 24.70
CA GLY A 226 11.34 1.99 23.70
C GLY A 226 10.40 1.47 22.59
N THR A 227 9.12 1.90 22.58
CA THR A 227 8.20 1.67 21.47
C THR A 227 7.87 2.96 20.73
N ALA A 228 7.34 2.85 19.51
CA ALA A 228 6.90 4.00 18.72
C ALA A 228 5.49 3.78 18.15
N THR A 229 4.69 4.84 18.20
CA THR A 229 3.39 4.91 17.54
C THR A 229 3.44 5.97 16.44
N TRP A 230 3.17 5.56 15.21
CA TRP A 230 3.20 6.42 14.02
C TRP A 230 1.80 6.64 13.49
N MET A 231 1.40 7.91 13.35
CA MET A 231 0.10 8.30 12.84
C MET A 231 0.20 8.81 11.41
N PHE A 232 -0.61 8.26 10.51
CA PHE A 232 -0.79 8.75 9.14
C PHE A 232 -1.96 9.72 9.06
N GLY A 233 -1.67 10.99 8.76
CA GLY A 233 -2.64 12.07 8.75
C GLY A 233 -2.95 12.62 10.15
N PRO A 234 -4.02 13.42 10.29
CA PRO A 234 -4.35 14.08 11.56
C PRO A 234 -4.73 13.06 12.66
N ALA A 235 -4.19 13.27 13.84
CA ALA A 235 -4.50 12.43 14.99
C ALA A 235 -5.88 12.78 15.60
N PRO A 236 -6.62 11.78 16.12
CA PRO A 236 -7.75 12.05 17.00
C PRO A 236 -7.34 12.85 18.21
N GLU A 237 -8.21 13.75 18.64
CA GLU A 237 -7.98 14.62 19.82
C GLU A 237 -7.54 13.80 21.04
N GLY A 238 -6.46 14.24 21.71
CA GLY A 238 -5.90 13.66 22.91
C GLY A 238 -5.16 12.33 22.73
N LEU A 239 -5.13 11.73 21.52
CA LEU A 239 -4.47 10.44 21.32
C LEU A 239 -2.95 10.55 21.46
N ALA A 240 -2.37 11.60 20.90
CA ALA A 240 -0.92 11.82 20.98
C ALA A 240 -0.45 11.95 22.43
N GLU A 241 -1.19 12.69 23.26
CA GLU A 241 -0.92 12.87 24.69
C GLU A 241 -1.04 11.54 25.45
N GLN A 242 -2.07 10.76 25.16
CA GLN A 242 -2.26 9.44 25.77
C GLN A 242 -1.10 8.50 25.48
N VAL A 243 -0.64 8.46 24.23
CA VAL A 243 0.51 7.64 23.84
C VAL A 243 1.80 8.15 24.51
N ARG A 244 2.06 9.45 24.47
CA ARG A 244 3.25 10.03 25.12
C ARG A 244 3.27 9.77 26.63
N ALA A 245 2.11 9.74 27.28
CA ALA A 245 1.99 9.42 28.70
C ALA A 245 2.42 8.00 29.06
N THR A 246 2.41 7.05 28.11
CA THR A 246 2.94 5.69 28.30
C THR A 246 4.47 5.62 28.24
N GLY A 247 5.14 6.71 27.83
CA GLY A 247 6.57 6.75 27.53
C GLY A 247 6.92 6.33 26.09
N ALA A 248 5.95 5.92 25.28
CA ALA A 248 6.15 5.60 23.87
C ALA A 248 6.44 6.87 23.05
N ARG A 249 7.20 6.74 21.97
CA ARG A 249 7.42 7.81 21.01
C ARG A 249 6.19 7.99 20.14
N TRP A 250 5.73 9.22 20.01
CA TRP A 250 4.69 9.61 19.06
C TRP A 250 5.33 10.21 17.82
N VAL A 251 4.96 9.71 16.65
CA VAL A 251 5.42 10.21 15.35
C VAL A 251 4.21 10.62 14.51
N GLU A 252 4.24 11.84 14.04
CA GLU A 252 3.28 12.40 13.08
C GLU A 252 4.01 13.36 12.14
N SER A 253 3.40 13.70 11.02
CA SER A 253 3.96 14.68 10.08
C SER A 253 2.87 15.53 9.46
N GLY A 254 3.28 16.71 8.92
CA GLY A 254 2.41 17.56 8.10
C GLY A 254 2.45 17.21 6.60
N LEU A 255 3.14 16.14 6.21
CA LEU A 255 3.21 15.68 4.83
C LEU A 255 1.91 14.96 4.44
N ASP A 256 1.65 14.89 3.15
CA ASP A 256 0.62 13.97 2.65
C ASP A 256 0.88 12.55 3.18
N PRO A 257 -0.14 11.82 3.67
CA PRO A 257 0.06 10.50 4.26
C PRO A 257 0.76 9.48 3.34
N LEU A 258 0.56 9.56 2.02
CA LEU A 258 1.26 8.69 1.08
C LEU A 258 2.75 9.04 1.00
N ALA A 259 3.09 10.32 1.08
CA ALA A 259 4.48 10.78 1.17
C ALA A 259 5.12 10.41 2.52
N ASP A 260 4.34 10.44 3.60
CA ASP A 260 4.82 10.01 4.92
C ASP A 260 5.15 8.51 4.96
N LEU A 261 4.47 7.67 4.17
CA LEU A 261 4.82 6.26 3.99
C LEU A 261 6.24 6.08 3.44
N VAL A 262 6.74 6.99 2.60
CA VAL A 262 8.13 6.97 2.12
C VAL A 262 9.13 7.08 3.28
N ARG A 263 8.81 7.86 4.32
CA ARG A 263 9.66 7.94 5.54
C ARG A 263 9.70 6.61 6.28
N VAL A 264 8.58 5.87 6.34
CA VAL A 264 8.56 4.52 6.95
C VAL A 264 9.38 3.54 6.12
N GLN A 265 9.29 3.58 4.79
CA GLN A 265 10.12 2.74 3.91
C GLN A 265 11.61 3.02 4.14
N ARG A 266 12.02 4.28 4.23
CA ARG A 266 13.38 4.69 4.58
C ARG A 266 13.81 4.19 5.97
N LEU A 267 12.92 4.27 6.95
CA LEU A 267 13.17 3.74 8.29
C LEU A 267 13.38 2.22 8.25
N ALA A 268 12.56 1.49 7.51
CA ALA A 268 12.68 0.05 7.35
C ALA A 268 14.05 -0.35 6.76
N ILE A 269 14.49 0.36 5.73
CA ILE A 269 15.80 0.19 5.09
C ILE A 269 16.95 0.50 6.07
N ALA A 270 16.88 1.64 6.77
CA ALA A 270 17.89 2.04 7.74
C ALA A 270 18.00 1.03 8.91
N ARG A 271 16.87 0.50 9.37
CA ARG A 271 16.84 -0.54 10.40
C ARG A 271 17.39 -1.87 9.90
N ALA A 272 17.11 -2.24 8.64
CA ALA A 272 17.71 -3.42 8.02
C ALA A 272 19.24 -3.30 8.01
N ALA A 273 19.76 -2.15 7.57
CA ALA A 273 21.21 -1.89 7.56
C ALA A 273 21.82 -1.94 8.97
N ALA A 274 21.18 -1.31 9.97
CA ALA A 274 21.63 -1.33 11.36
C ALA A 274 21.65 -2.74 11.97
N ARG A 275 20.86 -3.67 11.44
CA ARG A 275 20.78 -5.08 11.87
C ARG A 275 21.59 -6.04 10.99
N GLY A 276 22.32 -5.53 9.99
CA GLY A 276 23.07 -6.37 9.05
C GLY A 276 22.18 -7.25 8.16
N LEU A 277 20.94 -6.82 7.90
CA LEU A 277 19.98 -7.49 7.02
C LEU A 277 20.06 -6.91 5.61
N ASP A 278 19.80 -7.76 4.61
CA ASP A 278 19.63 -7.33 3.23
C ASP A 278 18.13 -7.08 2.94
N PRO A 279 17.70 -5.81 2.76
CA PRO A 279 16.31 -5.51 2.51
C PRO A 279 15.82 -5.96 1.12
N ASP A 280 16.71 -6.27 0.19
CA ASP A 280 16.35 -6.81 -1.14
C ASP A 280 16.00 -8.31 -1.08
N LEU A 281 16.48 -9.02 -0.03
CA LEU A 281 16.31 -10.46 0.16
C LEU A 281 15.59 -10.76 1.50
N PRO A 282 14.32 -10.38 1.66
CA PRO A 282 13.57 -10.63 2.89
C PRO A 282 13.39 -12.12 3.12
N ARG A 283 13.41 -12.54 4.39
CA ARG A 283 13.28 -13.96 4.77
C ARG A 283 11.93 -14.52 4.35
N HIS A 284 11.94 -15.72 3.78
CA HIS A 284 10.75 -16.51 3.43
C HIS A 284 9.82 -15.85 2.40
N LEU A 285 10.28 -14.83 1.69
CA LEU A 285 9.50 -14.14 0.67
C LEU A 285 10.13 -14.29 -0.70
N THR A 286 9.28 -14.28 -1.71
CA THR A 286 9.63 -14.25 -3.13
C THR A 286 8.93 -13.06 -3.80
N ARG A 287 9.37 -12.70 -5.00
CA ARG A 287 8.77 -11.59 -5.77
C ARG A 287 7.26 -11.78 -6.01
N SER A 288 6.81 -13.01 -6.12
CA SER A 288 5.41 -13.41 -6.33
C SER A 288 5.15 -14.76 -5.69
N VAL A 289 3.98 -14.93 -5.11
CA VAL A 289 3.52 -16.24 -4.66
C VAL A 289 2.94 -16.97 -5.86
N VAL A 290 3.67 -17.99 -6.34
CA VAL A 290 3.23 -18.89 -7.38
C VAL A 290 3.13 -20.28 -6.76
N LEU A 291 1.91 -20.81 -6.66
CA LEU A 291 1.65 -22.12 -6.07
C LEU A 291 1.69 -23.19 -7.15
N ASP A 292 2.53 -24.22 -6.96
CA ASP A 292 2.57 -25.39 -7.83
C ASP A 292 1.25 -26.16 -7.69
N GLY A 293 0.54 -26.37 -8.80
CA GLY A 293 -0.69 -27.18 -8.81
C GLY A 293 -2.00 -26.40 -8.81
N ALA A 294 -2.02 -25.07 -8.95
CA ALA A 294 -3.23 -24.31 -9.23
C ALA A 294 -3.68 -24.50 -10.69
N THR A 295 -4.03 -25.73 -11.05
CA THR A 295 -4.73 -26.06 -12.29
C THR A 295 -5.98 -26.86 -11.94
N ALA A 296 -7.13 -26.25 -12.21
CA ALA A 296 -8.44 -26.85 -12.39
C ALA A 296 -9.00 -27.65 -11.21
N GLY A 297 -9.89 -27.03 -10.48
CA GLY A 297 -11.04 -27.61 -9.80
C GLY A 297 -12.27 -26.87 -10.31
#